data_37486440bb4ad0a0470f2bd18612ccb5
#
_entry.id   37486440bb4ad0a0470f2bd18612ccb5
#
_cell.length_a   1.000
_cell.length_b   1.000
_cell.length_c   1.000
_cell.angle_alpha   90.00
_cell.angle_beta   90.00
_cell.angle_gamma   90.00
#
_symmetry.space_group_name_H-M   'P 1'
#
loop_
_entity.id
_entity.type
_entity.pdbx_description
1 polymer ?
#
loop_
_entity_poly.entity_id
_entity_poly.type
_entity_poly.pdbx_seq_one_letter_code
_entity_poly.pdbx_strand_id
1 'polypeptide(L)'
;MINLKPVTDEKFSSVYKRLIDAFPYEERRDEADEKKCFLKSQFNFCEITDENESVGLIVFWVFNKFLFVEHIAINKEIRSKGYGSRTFELLKTQYNLPIILEAESPETEMQKKRIKFYENLGFKVNSYDYTQPSYHNAESVPLQILSFPQLLNEKEFDAFFRETREVVYEVLNAEC
;
A
#
# COMPACT_ATOMS: atom_id res chain seq x y z
N MET A 1 -7.75 -17.95 10.24
CA MET A 1 -6.36 -17.37 10.32
C MET A 1 -6.12 -16.52 9.07
N ILE A 2 -5.59 -15.29 9.23
CA ILE A 2 -5.33 -14.40 8.08
C ILE A 2 -4.26 -14.98 7.17
N ASN A 3 -4.54 -14.95 5.87
CA ASN A 3 -3.60 -15.32 4.80
C ASN A 3 -3.65 -14.29 3.68
N LEU A 4 -2.54 -14.13 2.97
CA LEU A 4 -2.43 -13.35 1.73
C LEU A 4 -2.45 -14.32 0.55
N LYS A 5 -3.51 -14.29 -0.23
CA LYS A 5 -3.70 -15.14 -1.40
C LYS A 5 -3.41 -14.33 -2.66
N PRO A 6 -2.33 -14.63 -3.41
CA PRO A 6 -2.01 -13.91 -4.64
C PRO A 6 -3.19 -13.91 -5.61
N VAL A 7 -3.43 -12.74 -6.21
CA VAL A 7 -4.45 -12.59 -7.25
C VAL A 7 -3.96 -13.24 -8.53
N THR A 8 -4.73 -14.18 -9.05
CA THR A 8 -4.46 -14.83 -10.33
C THR A 8 -5.06 -14.04 -11.50
N ASP A 9 -4.58 -14.27 -12.73
CA ASP A 9 -5.15 -13.64 -13.94
C ASP A 9 -6.66 -13.78 -14.04
N GLU A 10 -7.21 -14.94 -13.69
CA GLU A 10 -8.65 -15.22 -13.72
C GLU A 10 -9.44 -14.36 -12.73
N LYS A 11 -8.83 -14.02 -11.59
CA LYS A 11 -9.45 -13.22 -10.54
C LYS A 11 -9.15 -11.73 -10.64
N PHE A 12 -8.19 -11.36 -11.46
CA PHE A 12 -7.67 -9.99 -11.50
C PHE A 12 -8.78 -8.95 -11.66
N SER A 13 -9.59 -9.02 -12.70
CA SER A 13 -10.63 -8.01 -12.96
C SER A 13 -11.66 -7.91 -11.83
N SER A 14 -11.98 -9.01 -11.16
CA SER A 14 -12.94 -9.00 -10.04
C SER A 14 -12.35 -8.38 -8.78
N VAL A 15 -11.07 -8.63 -8.48
CA VAL A 15 -10.38 -8.04 -7.33
C VAL A 15 -10.01 -6.58 -7.62
N TYR A 16 -9.60 -6.26 -8.84
CA TYR A 16 -9.33 -4.89 -9.27
C TYR A 16 -10.57 -3.99 -9.17
N LYS A 17 -11.75 -4.52 -9.49
CA LYS A 17 -13.01 -3.78 -9.28
C LYS A 17 -13.20 -3.36 -7.81
N ARG A 18 -12.82 -4.22 -6.87
CA ARG A 18 -12.86 -3.90 -5.43
C ARG A 18 -11.81 -2.83 -5.05
N LEU A 19 -10.67 -2.79 -5.75
CA LEU A 19 -9.70 -1.71 -5.61
C LEU A 19 -10.31 -0.36 -6.05
N ILE A 20 -11.04 -0.34 -7.19
CA ILE A 20 -11.78 0.84 -7.66
C ILE A 20 -12.80 1.31 -6.61
N ASP A 21 -13.54 0.39 -5.99
CA ASP A 21 -14.55 0.72 -4.98
C ASP A 21 -13.93 1.27 -3.66
N ALA A 22 -12.65 0.97 -3.42
CA ALA A 22 -11.95 1.35 -2.21
C ALA A 22 -11.14 2.64 -2.35
N PHE A 23 -10.61 2.94 -3.55
CA PHE A 23 -9.71 4.05 -3.81
C PHE A 23 -10.20 4.91 -4.98
N PRO A 24 -10.19 6.25 -4.85
CA PRO A 24 -10.54 7.15 -5.95
C PRO A 24 -9.56 7.02 -7.12
N TYR A 25 -9.96 7.54 -8.28
CA TYR A 25 -9.18 7.42 -9.52
C TYR A 25 -7.75 7.97 -9.38
N GLU A 26 -7.62 9.09 -8.69
CA GLU A 26 -6.35 9.81 -8.50
C GLU A 26 -5.35 9.03 -7.64
N GLU A 27 -5.82 8.08 -6.83
CA GLU A 27 -5.01 7.32 -5.89
C GLU A 27 -4.62 5.92 -6.40
N ARG A 28 -4.95 5.56 -7.63
CA ARG A 28 -4.70 4.21 -8.17
C ARG A 28 -4.38 4.23 -9.67
N ARG A 29 -3.75 3.19 -10.17
CA ARG A 29 -3.53 2.98 -11.61
C ARG A 29 -4.82 2.60 -12.32
N ASP A 30 -4.82 2.74 -13.65
CA ASP A 30 -5.78 2.07 -14.51
C ASP A 30 -5.59 0.55 -14.50
N GLU A 31 -6.62 -0.20 -14.89
CA GLU A 31 -6.61 -1.67 -14.91
C GLU A 31 -5.45 -2.24 -15.74
N ALA A 32 -5.17 -1.64 -16.89
CA ALA A 32 -4.09 -2.07 -17.78
C ALA A 32 -2.72 -1.85 -17.15
N ASP A 33 -2.50 -0.72 -16.49
CA ASP A 33 -1.23 -0.39 -15.85
C ASP A 33 -1.03 -1.17 -14.55
N GLU A 34 -2.09 -1.40 -13.77
CA GLU A 34 -2.03 -2.29 -12.61
C GLU A 34 -1.66 -3.72 -13.04
N LYS A 35 -2.21 -4.18 -14.16
CA LYS A 35 -1.88 -5.50 -14.72
C LYS A 35 -0.42 -5.61 -15.19
N LYS A 36 0.17 -4.54 -15.72
CA LYS A 36 1.60 -4.50 -16.09
C LYS A 36 2.51 -4.68 -14.88
N CYS A 37 2.08 -4.28 -13.68
CA CYS A 37 2.87 -4.43 -12.45
C CYS A 37 3.19 -5.90 -12.13
N PHE A 38 2.36 -6.86 -12.56
CA PHE A 38 2.64 -8.29 -12.38
C PHE A 38 3.91 -8.79 -13.09
N LEU A 39 4.45 -8.02 -14.02
CA LEU A 39 5.74 -8.31 -14.66
C LEU A 39 6.93 -7.96 -13.76
N LYS A 40 6.71 -7.25 -12.67
CA LYS A 40 7.75 -6.83 -11.72
C LYS A 40 7.81 -7.80 -10.55
N SER A 41 8.99 -8.34 -10.27
CA SER A 41 9.20 -9.33 -9.20
C SER A 41 8.90 -8.80 -7.79
N GLN A 42 8.96 -7.47 -7.61
CA GLN A 42 8.67 -6.81 -6.33
C GLN A 42 7.17 -6.70 -6.04
N PHE A 43 6.33 -6.72 -7.08
CA PHE A 43 4.89 -6.45 -6.99
C PHE A 43 4.12 -7.63 -6.39
N ASN A 44 3.22 -7.31 -5.47
CA ASN A 44 2.31 -8.27 -4.87
C ASN A 44 0.91 -7.67 -4.78
N PHE A 45 -0.05 -8.29 -5.45
CA PHE A 45 -1.46 -8.00 -5.32
C PHE A 45 -2.16 -9.24 -4.75
N CYS A 46 -2.70 -9.12 -3.54
CA CYS A 46 -3.28 -10.23 -2.81
C CYS A 46 -4.68 -9.95 -2.30
N GLU A 47 -5.52 -10.97 -2.28
CA GLU A 47 -6.69 -10.99 -1.41
C GLU A 47 -6.24 -11.28 0.02
N ILE A 48 -6.80 -10.52 0.97
CA ILE A 48 -6.71 -10.85 2.39
C ILE A 48 -7.84 -11.82 2.69
N THR A 49 -7.51 -13.02 3.19
CA THR A 49 -8.51 -14.06 3.47
C THR A 49 -8.47 -14.49 4.92
N ASP A 50 -9.63 -14.84 5.49
CA ASP A 50 -9.77 -15.52 6.78
C ASP A 50 -10.65 -16.75 6.57
N GLU A 51 -10.15 -17.94 6.91
CA GLU A 51 -10.83 -19.23 6.69
C GLU A 51 -11.35 -19.42 5.25
N ASN A 52 -10.56 -18.98 4.26
CA ASN A 52 -10.84 -18.95 2.82
C ASN A 52 -11.87 -17.90 2.35
N GLU A 53 -12.49 -17.16 3.26
CA GLU A 53 -13.37 -16.04 2.91
C GLU A 53 -12.53 -14.76 2.64
N SER A 54 -12.83 -14.06 1.56
CA SER A 54 -12.15 -12.82 1.22
C SER A 54 -12.64 -11.67 2.09
N VAL A 55 -11.76 -11.13 2.95
CA VAL A 55 -12.05 -10.05 3.89
C VAL A 55 -11.50 -8.69 3.46
N GLY A 56 -10.66 -8.67 2.43
CA GLY A 56 -10.05 -7.45 1.93
C GLY A 56 -9.09 -7.70 0.77
N LEU A 57 -8.34 -6.67 0.42
CA LEU A 57 -7.25 -6.72 -0.56
C LEU A 57 -6.05 -5.90 -0.06
N ILE A 58 -4.88 -6.23 -0.59
CA ILE A 58 -3.66 -5.49 -0.34
C ILE A 58 -2.77 -5.50 -1.59
N VAL A 59 -2.19 -4.34 -1.90
CA VAL A 59 -1.13 -4.16 -2.90
C VAL A 59 0.13 -3.70 -2.17
N PHE A 60 1.22 -4.43 -2.35
CA PHE A 60 2.49 -4.08 -1.73
C PHE A 60 3.68 -4.50 -2.59
N TRP A 61 4.82 -3.86 -2.34
CA TRP A 61 6.07 -4.05 -3.07
C TRP A 61 7.16 -4.50 -2.12
N VAL A 62 7.88 -5.57 -2.48
CA VAL A 62 8.98 -6.09 -1.67
C VAL A 62 10.31 -5.70 -2.30
N PHE A 63 11.00 -4.76 -1.68
CA PHE A 63 12.35 -4.35 -2.03
C PHE A 63 13.39 -5.06 -1.16
N ASN A 64 14.67 -4.91 -1.48
CA ASN A 64 15.73 -5.58 -0.73
C ASN A 64 15.83 -5.13 0.73
N LYS A 65 15.46 -3.87 1.03
CA LYS A 65 15.66 -3.26 2.36
C LYS A 65 14.36 -2.85 3.05
N PHE A 66 13.24 -2.87 2.36
CA PHE A 66 11.94 -2.48 2.90
C PHE A 66 10.79 -3.11 2.13
N LEU A 67 9.63 -3.11 2.73
CA LEU A 67 8.35 -3.42 2.11
C LEU A 67 7.53 -2.14 2.04
N PHE A 68 7.01 -1.80 0.87
CA PHE A 68 6.11 -0.67 0.68
C PHE A 68 4.67 -1.14 0.51
N VAL A 69 3.79 -0.72 1.41
CA VAL A 69 2.35 -0.99 1.28
C VAL A 69 1.71 0.17 0.54
N GLU A 70 1.30 -0.08 -0.70
CA GLU A 70 0.68 0.90 -1.58
C GLU A 70 -0.82 1.04 -1.30
N HIS A 71 -1.54 -0.09 -1.25
CA HIS A 71 -2.98 -0.11 -0.98
C HIS A 71 -3.34 -1.20 0.01
N ILE A 72 -4.22 -0.90 0.94
CA ILE A 72 -4.87 -1.88 1.81
C ILE A 72 -6.33 -1.48 2.03
N ALA A 73 -7.25 -2.40 1.78
CA ALA A 73 -8.66 -2.19 2.01
C ALA A 73 -9.34 -3.43 2.63
N ILE A 74 -10.01 -3.23 3.75
CA ILE A 74 -10.89 -4.23 4.35
C ILE A 74 -12.32 -3.97 3.90
N ASN A 75 -13.05 -5.03 3.57
CA ASN A 75 -14.44 -4.95 3.15
C ASN A 75 -15.28 -4.16 4.16
N LYS A 76 -16.10 -3.22 3.65
CA LYS A 76 -16.79 -2.20 4.46
C LYS A 76 -17.63 -2.82 5.58
N GLU A 77 -18.30 -3.94 5.31
CA GLU A 77 -19.24 -4.61 6.19
C GLU A 77 -18.58 -5.28 7.40
N ILE A 78 -17.27 -5.49 7.33
CA ILE A 78 -16.50 -6.21 8.36
C ILE A 78 -15.35 -5.39 8.93
N ARG A 79 -15.32 -4.09 8.69
CA ARG A 79 -14.34 -3.18 9.31
C ARG A 79 -14.44 -3.22 10.83
N SER A 80 -13.41 -2.75 11.51
CA SER A 80 -13.28 -2.72 12.98
C SER A 80 -13.26 -4.10 13.67
N LYS A 81 -13.17 -5.20 12.92
CA LYS A 81 -12.99 -6.56 13.45
C LYS A 81 -11.51 -7.00 13.54
N GLY A 82 -10.57 -6.06 13.41
CA GLY A 82 -9.14 -6.31 13.56
C GLY A 82 -8.45 -6.94 12.35
N TYR A 83 -9.12 -7.07 11.20
CA TYR A 83 -8.53 -7.66 9.99
C TYR A 83 -7.30 -6.90 9.49
N GLY A 84 -7.36 -5.56 9.45
CA GLY A 84 -6.22 -4.74 9.07
C GLY A 84 -5.02 -4.94 9.99
N SER A 85 -5.23 -4.95 11.30
CA SER A 85 -4.16 -5.18 12.28
C SER A 85 -3.52 -6.56 12.10
N ARG A 86 -4.32 -7.61 11.96
CA ARG A 86 -3.83 -8.97 11.73
C ARG A 86 -3.07 -9.10 10.42
N THR A 87 -3.45 -8.34 9.38
CA THR A 87 -2.74 -8.30 8.11
C THR A 87 -1.34 -7.69 8.28
N PHE A 88 -1.20 -6.57 8.99
CA PHE A 88 0.10 -5.99 9.25
C PHE A 88 0.98 -6.89 10.14
N GLU A 89 0.42 -7.56 11.15
CA GLU A 89 1.19 -8.53 11.95
C GLU A 89 1.69 -9.71 11.11
N LEU A 90 0.89 -10.17 10.14
CA LEU A 90 1.34 -11.19 9.19
C LEU A 90 2.48 -10.67 8.31
N LEU A 91 2.39 -9.46 7.76
CA LEU A 91 3.48 -8.86 6.95
C LEU A 91 4.77 -8.73 7.75
N LYS A 92 4.71 -8.25 9.00
CA LYS A 92 5.86 -8.09 9.89
C LYS A 92 6.56 -9.43 10.14
N THR A 93 5.80 -10.49 10.37
CA THR A 93 6.35 -11.83 10.68
C THR A 93 6.86 -12.54 9.43
N GLN A 94 6.18 -12.38 8.29
CA GLN A 94 6.51 -13.08 7.06
C GLN A 94 7.76 -12.50 6.37
N TYR A 95 7.91 -11.19 6.34
CA TYR A 95 8.97 -10.52 5.58
C TYR A 95 10.16 -10.09 6.43
N ASN A 96 9.94 -9.81 7.72
CA ASN A 96 10.98 -9.31 8.63
C ASN A 96 11.77 -8.11 8.06
N LEU A 97 11.08 -7.22 7.35
CA LEU A 97 11.58 -6.00 6.73
C LEU A 97 10.91 -4.77 7.36
N PRO A 98 11.58 -3.62 7.39
CA PRO A 98 10.88 -2.36 7.63
C PRO A 98 9.71 -2.20 6.67
N ILE A 99 8.56 -1.76 7.19
CA ILE A 99 7.36 -1.50 6.40
C ILE A 99 7.17 0.00 6.28
N ILE A 100 6.98 0.47 5.06
CA ILE A 100 6.74 1.89 4.76
C ILE A 100 5.39 2.00 4.06
N LEU A 101 4.64 3.05 4.37
CA LEU A 101 3.39 3.39 3.70
C LEU A 101 3.21 4.91 3.62
N GLU A 102 2.33 5.31 2.74
CA GLU A 102 1.91 6.69 2.53
C GLU A 102 0.51 6.89 3.10
N ALA A 103 0.25 8.05 3.68
CA ALA A 103 -1.06 8.43 4.18
C ALA A 103 -1.30 9.93 4.05
N GLU A 104 -2.55 10.31 3.86
CA GLU A 104 -2.96 11.70 3.87
C GLU A 104 -2.69 12.36 5.23
N SER A 105 -2.39 13.66 5.21
CA SER A 105 -2.30 14.46 6.43
C SER A 105 -3.61 14.42 7.22
N PRO A 106 -3.55 14.38 8.58
CA PRO A 106 -4.73 14.16 9.43
C PRO A 106 -5.61 15.42 9.58
N GLU A 107 -6.20 15.89 8.50
CA GLU A 107 -7.09 17.06 8.49
C GLU A 107 -8.51 16.71 8.95
N THR A 108 -9.04 15.59 8.45
CA THR A 108 -10.38 15.10 8.80
C THR A 108 -10.33 14.08 9.94
N GLU A 109 -11.48 13.86 10.61
CA GLU A 109 -11.59 12.83 11.66
C GLU A 109 -11.29 11.42 11.14
N MET A 110 -11.60 11.14 9.88
CA MET A 110 -11.30 9.85 9.27
C MET A 110 -9.79 9.66 9.07
N GLN A 111 -9.10 10.69 8.57
CA GLN A 111 -7.64 10.71 8.40
C GLN A 111 -6.92 10.59 9.74
N LYS A 112 -7.38 11.32 10.78
CA LYS A 112 -6.85 11.19 12.16
C LYS A 112 -7.00 9.75 12.70
N LYS A 113 -8.16 9.13 12.49
CA LYS A 113 -8.38 7.72 12.88
C LYS A 113 -7.46 6.77 12.11
N ARG A 114 -7.18 7.03 10.83
CA ARG A 114 -6.26 6.24 10.01
C ARG A 114 -4.82 6.35 10.53
N ILE A 115 -4.32 7.56 10.79
CA ILE A 115 -2.99 7.75 11.38
C ILE A 115 -2.92 7.04 12.74
N LYS A 116 -3.92 7.24 13.62
CA LYS A 116 -3.97 6.59 14.92
C LYS A 116 -3.96 5.06 14.85
N PHE A 117 -4.63 4.49 13.85
CA PHE A 117 -4.61 3.05 13.59
C PHE A 117 -3.17 2.58 13.30
N TYR A 118 -2.42 3.27 12.44
CA TYR A 118 -1.04 2.91 12.16
C TYR A 118 -0.10 3.12 13.35
N GLU A 119 -0.27 4.21 14.10
CA GLU A 119 0.49 4.44 15.34
C GLU A 119 0.28 3.31 16.37
N ASN A 120 -0.96 2.84 16.52
CA ASN A 120 -1.29 1.72 17.41
C ASN A 120 -0.64 0.39 16.95
N LEU A 121 -0.30 0.26 15.67
CA LEU A 121 0.48 -0.86 15.12
C LEU A 121 2.00 -0.65 15.24
N GLY A 122 2.44 0.45 15.86
CA GLY A 122 3.84 0.77 16.08
C GLY A 122 4.51 1.56 14.95
N PHE A 123 3.76 1.99 13.93
CA PHE A 123 4.29 2.88 12.91
C PHE A 123 4.61 4.26 13.49
N LYS A 124 5.60 4.91 12.87
CA LYS A 124 6.05 6.26 13.20
C LYS A 124 5.80 7.19 12.03
N VAL A 125 5.25 8.37 12.28
CA VAL A 125 5.08 9.42 11.28
C VAL A 125 6.43 10.11 11.09
N ASN A 126 6.95 10.09 9.87
CA ASN A 126 8.20 10.77 9.52
C ASN A 126 7.93 12.24 9.17
N SER A 127 8.92 13.09 9.40
CA SER A 127 8.83 14.55 9.16
C SER A 127 9.38 14.98 7.80
N TYR A 128 9.57 14.05 6.86
CA TYR A 128 10.02 14.39 5.51
C TYR A 128 8.92 15.11 4.73
N ASP A 129 9.32 16.11 3.98
CA ASP A 129 8.46 16.73 2.97
C ASP A 129 8.35 15.77 1.80
N TYR A 130 7.16 15.20 1.62
CA TYR A 130 6.93 14.16 0.63
C TYR A 130 5.69 14.44 -0.19
N THR A 131 5.82 14.24 -1.48
CA THR A 131 4.74 14.36 -2.44
C THR A 131 4.71 13.10 -3.31
N GLN A 132 3.58 12.40 -3.28
CA GLN A 132 3.36 11.22 -4.12
C GLN A 132 3.33 11.61 -5.59
N PRO A 133 4.09 10.94 -6.46
CA PRO A 133 3.93 11.09 -7.91
C PRO A 133 2.53 10.72 -8.36
N SER A 134 1.98 11.48 -9.30
CA SER A 134 0.66 11.21 -9.85
C SER A 134 0.61 9.91 -10.67
N TYR A 135 -0.49 9.18 -10.57
CA TYR A 135 -0.77 8.02 -11.43
C TYR A 135 -1.25 8.39 -12.84
N HIS A 136 -1.73 9.63 -13.06
CA HIS A 136 -2.41 10.03 -14.30
C HIS A 136 -1.95 11.37 -14.86
N ASN A 137 -0.68 11.74 -14.66
CA ASN A 137 -0.17 13.08 -15.04
C ASN A 137 -0.99 14.25 -14.44
N ALA A 138 -1.70 13.99 -13.36
CA ALA A 138 -2.42 15.00 -12.58
C ALA A 138 -1.48 15.71 -11.59
N GLU A 139 -2.02 16.57 -10.75
CA GLU A 139 -1.25 17.17 -9.68
C GLU A 139 -0.78 16.11 -8.67
N SER A 140 0.46 16.22 -8.25
CA SER A 140 1.02 15.36 -7.20
C SER A 140 0.39 15.69 -5.84
N VAL A 141 0.21 14.69 -4.99
CA VAL A 141 -0.49 14.82 -3.71
C VAL A 141 0.51 14.83 -2.55
N PRO A 142 0.50 15.86 -1.68
CA PRO A 142 1.31 15.84 -0.47
C PRO A 142 0.80 14.75 0.50
N LEU A 143 1.68 13.83 0.89
CA LEU A 143 1.38 12.74 1.80
C LEU A 143 2.40 12.69 2.94
N GLN A 144 2.04 12.02 4.03
CA GLN A 144 2.96 11.66 5.11
C GLN A 144 3.50 10.26 4.89
N ILE A 145 4.78 10.08 5.19
CA ILE A 145 5.42 8.77 5.21
C ILE A 145 5.35 8.21 6.63
N LEU A 146 4.81 7.00 6.75
CA LEU A 146 4.82 6.24 7.99
C LEU A 146 5.73 5.02 7.84
N SER A 147 6.50 4.72 8.86
CA SER A 147 7.45 3.60 8.84
C SER A 147 7.40 2.78 10.13
N PHE A 148 7.62 1.48 10.00
CA PHE A 148 7.74 0.51 11.08
C PHE A 148 9.07 -0.25 10.92
N PRO A 149 9.80 -0.56 11.99
CA PRO A 149 9.49 -0.32 13.41
C PRO A 149 9.90 1.06 13.94
N GLN A 150 10.64 1.84 13.16
CA GLN A 150 11.23 3.10 13.58
C GLN A 150 11.12 4.17 12.50
N LEU A 151 11.46 5.42 12.84
CA LEU A 151 11.64 6.49 11.87
C LEU A 151 12.75 6.13 10.87
N LEU A 152 12.58 6.54 9.63
CA LEU A 152 13.62 6.42 8.61
C LEU A 152 14.72 7.46 8.85
N ASN A 153 15.98 7.07 8.70
CA ASN A 153 17.06 8.04 8.53
C ASN A 153 17.11 8.54 7.08
N GLU A 154 17.91 9.58 6.80
CA GLU A 154 18.01 10.18 5.46
C GLU A 154 18.33 9.17 4.36
N LYS A 155 19.27 8.23 4.60
CA LYS A 155 19.66 7.22 3.61
C LYS A 155 18.53 6.22 3.33
N GLU A 156 17.77 5.86 4.35
CA GLU A 156 16.61 4.98 4.22
C GLU A 156 15.47 5.66 3.46
N PHE A 157 15.23 6.94 3.77
CA PHE A 157 14.24 7.74 3.06
C PHE A 157 14.65 7.97 1.59
N ASP A 158 15.90 8.32 1.30
CA ASP A 158 16.42 8.48 -0.07
C ASP A 158 16.31 7.18 -0.88
N ALA A 159 16.60 6.04 -0.26
CA ALA A 159 16.44 4.74 -0.90
C ALA A 159 14.97 4.46 -1.22
N PHE A 160 14.07 4.65 -0.25
CA PHE A 160 12.62 4.53 -0.45
C PHE A 160 12.13 5.45 -1.57
N PHE A 161 12.48 6.73 -1.50
CA PHE A 161 12.06 7.74 -2.47
C PHE A 161 12.50 7.39 -3.89
N ARG A 162 13.77 7.01 -4.07
CA ARG A 162 14.30 6.62 -5.38
C ARG A 162 13.66 5.33 -5.90
N GLU A 163 13.68 4.26 -5.10
CA GLU A 163 13.21 2.94 -5.54
C GLU A 163 11.71 2.92 -5.84
N THR A 164 10.89 3.63 -5.06
CA THR A 164 9.46 3.74 -5.36
C THR A 164 9.18 4.56 -6.60
N ARG A 165 9.89 5.68 -6.82
CA ARG A 165 9.76 6.47 -8.05
C ARG A 165 10.17 5.67 -9.28
N GLU A 166 11.27 4.94 -9.23
CA GLU A 166 11.76 4.14 -10.34
C GLU A 166 10.89 2.90 -10.64
N VAL A 167 10.39 2.23 -9.61
CA VAL A 167 9.74 0.93 -9.77
C VAL A 167 8.22 1.02 -9.67
N VAL A 168 7.68 1.82 -8.76
CA VAL A 168 6.25 1.89 -8.49
C VAL A 168 5.56 2.91 -9.41
N TYR A 169 6.11 4.12 -9.51
CA TYR A 169 5.44 5.24 -10.15
C TYR A 169 5.86 5.46 -11.62
N GLU A 170 7.07 5.09 -12.04
CA GLU A 170 7.51 5.26 -13.44
C GLU A 170 6.94 4.24 -14.42
N VAL A 171 6.20 3.25 -13.95
CA VAL A 171 5.39 2.39 -14.84
C VAL A 171 4.45 3.22 -15.73
N LEU A 172 4.10 4.43 -15.29
CA LEU A 172 3.21 5.36 -16.01
C LEU A 172 3.94 6.25 -17.03
N ASN A 173 5.27 6.36 -16.94
CA ASN A 173 6.07 7.27 -17.78
C ASN A 173 6.85 6.55 -18.89
N ALA A 174 6.69 5.25 -19.05
CA ALA A 174 7.46 4.45 -20.01
C ALA A 174 6.87 4.39 -21.42
N GLU A 175 5.79 5.13 -21.70
CA GLU A 175 5.21 5.24 -23.04
C GLU A 175 4.97 6.72 -23.38
N CYS A 176 6.03 7.38 -23.81
CA CYS A 176 6.01 8.55 -24.70
C CYS A 176 6.94 8.30 -25.87
#